data_916c60a8af4f7e3f750b4e4823385b90
#
_entry.id   916c60a8af4f7e3f750b4e4823385b90
#
_cell.length_a   1.000
_cell.length_b   1.000
_cell.length_c   1.000
_cell.angle_alpha   90.00
_cell.angle_beta   90.00
_cell.angle_gamma   90.00
#
_symmetry.space_group_name_H-M   'P 1'
#
loop_
_entity.id
_entity.type
_entity.pdbx_description
1 polymer ?
#
loop_
_entity_poly.entity_id
_entity_poly.type
_entity_poly.pdbx_seq_one_letter_code
_entity_poly.pdbx_strand_id
1 'polypeptide(L)'
;MCGYVGFTNSIDNANIIIKKMMDKIKHRGPDAEGQYVDGDIALGHRRLSIIDINLGAQPFFSEDGSKVLVFNGEIYNYKSIREQLIKAGRVFKTNSDTEVLLQGYEEYGTKLLNMMRGMFSFVIWDKNKKELFGARDFFGIKPLYYANMGNTFMFGSEIKSFLVHPEFVKELNETALENYMTFQYSPTSETFFKNVSKLPPAHYFIKNASGFKCERFWEVKFDADDKPQLNDWVNKISDIMHDSVEAHKVSDVEVGSFLSSGVDSSYVAAIANVDKTFTVGFGTDEKYNEIGWAKEFSKAINKENNSKVITPEEYWGNLSKIQYHMDEPLADPSAIALYFVCNIASKKLKVVLSGEGADEIFGGYNVYSEPNSTFYDKVPMAVRKRIGKICEKMPARRGLNFFVRKGKTLEERFIGNAYMFTPSERKSILKVKTNAPTPTKITAPFYEKVKDADDVTKMQYLDLHMW
;
A
#
# COMPACT_ATOMS: atom_id res chain seq x y z
N MET A 1 -10.18 -8.50 -3.07
CA MET A 1 -10.36 -7.16 -2.47
C MET A 1 -11.43 -6.42 -3.26
N CYS A 2 -12.31 -5.67 -2.59
CA CYS A 2 -13.29 -4.83 -3.25
C CYS A 2 -12.63 -3.75 -4.13
N GLY A 3 -13.44 -3.06 -4.91
CA GLY A 3 -13.02 -1.87 -5.64
C GLY A 3 -14.21 -0.95 -5.87
N TYR A 4 -13.94 0.34 -5.92
CA TYR A 4 -14.95 1.35 -6.19
C TYR A 4 -14.44 2.40 -7.18
N VAL A 5 -15.37 3.09 -7.77
CA VAL A 5 -15.15 4.19 -8.71
C VAL A 5 -16.24 5.23 -8.54
N GLY A 6 -15.94 6.47 -8.88
CA GLY A 6 -16.93 7.52 -8.90
C GLY A 6 -16.46 8.75 -9.66
N PHE A 7 -17.41 9.59 -10.05
CA PHE A 7 -17.14 10.89 -10.65
C PHE A 7 -18.26 11.89 -10.32
N THR A 8 -17.89 13.16 -10.23
CA THR A 8 -18.83 14.27 -10.04
C THR A 8 -19.26 14.84 -11.38
N ASN A 9 -20.30 15.62 -11.37
CA ASN A 9 -20.99 16.29 -12.48
C ASN A 9 -22.00 15.40 -13.22
N SER A 10 -23.06 16.06 -13.66
CA SER A 10 -24.08 15.47 -14.50
C SER A 10 -23.52 15.30 -15.92
N ILE A 11 -23.35 14.04 -16.32
CA ILE A 11 -23.01 13.68 -17.70
C ILE A 11 -24.14 12.81 -18.26
N ASP A 12 -24.55 13.10 -19.50
CA ASP A 12 -25.45 12.23 -20.20
C ASP A 12 -24.93 10.79 -20.19
N ASN A 13 -25.81 9.84 -19.90
CA ASN A 13 -25.45 8.43 -19.78
C ASN A 13 -24.51 8.06 -18.59
N ALA A 14 -24.53 8.83 -17.48
CA ALA A 14 -23.72 8.54 -16.30
C ALA A 14 -23.82 7.08 -15.82
N ASN A 15 -25.01 6.47 -15.87
CA ASN A 15 -25.22 5.06 -15.55
C ASN A 15 -24.40 4.10 -16.44
N ILE A 16 -24.26 4.41 -17.73
CA ILE A 16 -23.48 3.59 -18.67
C ILE A 16 -21.98 3.80 -18.43
N ILE A 17 -21.58 5.04 -18.16
CA ILE A 17 -20.18 5.38 -17.90
C ILE A 17 -19.70 4.72 -16.62
N ILE A 18 -20.44 4.87 -15.52
CA ILE A 18 -20.04 4.26 -14.24
C ILE A 18 -19.99 2.74 -14.33
N LYS A 19 -20.92 2.12 -15.09
CA LYS A 19 -20.88 0.68 -15.35
C LYS A 19 -19.61 0.27 -16.09
N LYS A 20 -19.21 1.00 -17.14
CA LYS A 20 -17.95 0.75 -17.86
C LYS A 20 -16.72 0.92 -16.96
N MET A 21 -16.72 1.91 -16.06
CA MET A 21 -15.66 2.11 -15.08
C MET A 21 -15.58 0.92 -14.11
N MET A 22 -16.71 0.45 -13.59
CA MET A 22 -16.81 -0.74 -12.72
C MET A 22 -16.31 -2.00 -13.42
N ASP A 23 -16.56 -2.17 -14.72
CA ASP A 23 -16.14 -3.34 -15.47
C ASP A 23 -14.61 -3.43 -15.63
N LYS A 24 -13.90 -2.29 -15.63
CA LYS A 24 -12.43 -2.26 -15.61
C LYS A 24 -11.82 -2.80 -14.32
N ILE A 25 -12.56 -2.76 -13.21
CA ILE A 25 -12.12 -3.24 -11.90
C ILE A 25 -12.87 -4.50 -11.43
N LYS A 26 -13.53 -5.23 -12.33
CA LYS A 26 -14.30 -6.44 -11.99
C LYS A 26 -13.46 -7.51 -11.28
N HIS A 27 -12.18 -7.62 -11.63
CA HIS A 27 -11.24 -8.57 -10.99
C HIS A 27 -11.06 -8.34 -9.49
N ARG A 28 -11.28 -7.11 -8.97
CA ARG A 28 -11.21 -6.81 -7.55
C ARG A 28 -12.38 -7.38 -6.77
N GLY A 29 -13.57 -7.34 -7.33
CA GLY A 29 -14.79 -7.77 -6.66
C GLY A 29 -15.72 -8.50 -7.63
N PRO A 30 -15.49 -9.81 -7.83
CA PRO A 30 -16.29 -10.59 -8.80
C PRO A 30 -17.64 -11.03 -8.27
N ASP A 31 -17.89 -10.95 -6.95
CA ASP A 31 -19.05 -11.58 -6.31
C ASP A 31 -20.34 -10.76 -6.49
N ALA A 32 -20.24 -9.43 -6.43
CA ALA A 32 -21.40 -8.53 -6.59
C ALA A 32 -20.99 -7.16 -7.13
N GLU A 33 -21.97 -6.43 -7.63
CA GLU A 33 -21.81 -5.05 -8.07
C GLU A 33 -22.99 -4.19 -7.64
N GLY A 34 -22.75 -2.88 -7.48
CA GLY A 34 -23.79 -1.91 -7.23
C GLY A 34 -23.39 -0.54 -7.76
N GLN A 35 -24.38 0.27 -8.10
CA GLN A 35 -24.17 1.66 -8.57
C GLN A 35 -25.22 2.58 -8.03
N TYR A 36 -24.87 3.87 -7.93
CA TYR A 36 -25.73 4.96 -7.54
C TYR A 36 -25.43 6.18 -8.42
N VAL A 37 -26.49 6.83 -8.92
CA VAL A 37 -26.39 8.06 -9.73
C VAL A 37 -27.53 9.00 -9.33
N ASP A 38 -27.23 10.27 -9.04
CA ASP A 38 -28.23 11.28 -8.65
C ASP A 38 -28.13 12.61 -9.40
N GLY A 39 -27.37 12.66 -10.50
CA GLY A 39 -27.16 13.88 -11.27
C GLY A 39 -25.99 14.74 -10.82
N ASP A 40 -25.62 14.75 -9.55
CA ASP A 40 -24.43 15.43 -9.02
C ASP A 40 -23.22 14.49 -8.98
N ILE A 41 -23.48 13.18 -8.84
CA ILE A 41 -22.45 12.14 -8.69
C ILE A 41 -22.89 10.80 -9.30
N ALA A 42 -21.91 10.04 -9.75
CA ALA A 42 -22.04 8.62 -10.05
C ALA A 42 -21.04 7.81 -9.20
N LEU A 43 -21.52 6.78 -8.51
CA LEU A 43 -20.75 5.87 -7.68
C LEU A 43 -20.94 4.44 -8.17
N GLY A 44 -19.87 3.67 -8.20
CA GLY A 44 -19.89 2.26 -8.54
C GLY A 44 -19.01 1.44 -7.61
N HIS A 45 -19.45 0.23 -7.28
CA HIS A 45 -18.76 -0.69 -6.39
C HIS A 45 -18.70 -2.09 -6.98
N ARG A 46 -17.55 -2.76 -6.79
CA ARG A 46 -17.31 -4.17 -7.05
C ARG A 46 -16.95 -4.86 -5.75
N ARG A 47 -17.72 -5.87 -5.37
CA ARG A 47 -17.62 -6.54 -4.08
C ARG A 47 -16.94 -7.89 -4.16
N LEU A 48 -15.95 -8.10 -3.29
CA LEU A 48 -15.50 -9.41 -2.83
C LEU A 48 -16.09 -9.61 -1.41
N SER A 49 -17.00 -10.57 -1.28
CA SER A 49 -17.75 -10.77 -0.02
C SER A 49 -16.90 -11.54 0.98
N ILE A 50 -16.51 -10.88 2.08
CA ILE A 50 -15.67 -11.39 3.16
C ILE A 50 -16.41 -11.27 4.49
N ILE A 51 -16.97 -10.10 4.82
CA ILE A 51 -17.75 -9.83 6.04
C ILE A 51 -19.19 -9.55 5.64
N ASP A 52 -20.14 -10.07 6.40
CA ASP A 52 -21.59 -9.95 6.18
C ASP A 52 -21.99 -10.24 4.72
N ILE A 53 -21.81 -11.49 4.31
CA ILE A 53 -21.96 -11.92 2.91
C ILE A 53 -23.32 -11.48 2.31
N ASN A 54 -24.37 -11.51 3.11
CA ASN A 54 -25.74 -11.28 2.65
C ASN A 54 -26.17 -9.81 2.66
N LEU A 55 -25.77 -9.02 3.67
CA LEU A 55 -26.27 -7.66 3.87
C LEU A 55 -25.25 -6.55 3.60
N GLY A 56 -23.98 -6.88 3.38
CA GLY A 56 -22.92 -5.91 3.11
C GLY A 56 -22.90 -5.35 1.68
N ALA A 57 -24.04 -5.18 1.02
CA ALA A 57 -24.11 -4.60 -0.33
C ALA A 57 -23.64 -3.13 -0.33
N GLN A 58 -23.00 -2.72 -1.43
CA GLN A 58 -22.52 -1.35 -1.63
C GLN A 58 -22.87 -0.86 -3.05
N PRO A 59 -23.08 0.45 -3.27
CA PRO A 59 -22.97 1.59 -2.33
C PRO A 59 -23.90 1.47 -1.13
N PHE A 60 -23.43 1.86 0.07
CA PHE A 60 -24.17 1.75 1.32
C PHE A 60 -24.76 3.12 1.72
N PHE A 61 -25.99 3.14 2.21
CA PHE A 61 -26.74 4.37 2.50
C PHE A 61 -26.90 4.60 4.01
N SER A 62 -26.84 5.86 4.44
CA SER A 62 -27.31 6.27 5.76
C SER A 62 -28.81 6.01 5.92
N GLU A 63 -29.28 5.96 7.15
CA GLU A 63 -30.68 5.65 7.45
C GLU A 63 -31.66 6.62 6.80
N ASP A 64 -31.32 7.91 6.79
CA ASP A 64 -32.07 8.99 6.16
C ASP A 64 -31.82 9.10 4.65
N GLY A 65 -30.92 8.28 4.09
CA GLY A 65 -30.52 8.30 2.70
C GLY A 65 -29.73 9.53 2.27
N SER A 66 -29.29 10.39 3.21
CA SER A 66 -28.55 11.62 2.90
C SER A 66 -27.09 11.40 2.56
N LYS A 67 -26.51 10.26 2.97
CA LYS A 67 -25.12 9.89 2.68
C LYS A 67 -25.03 8.56 1.94
N VAL A 68 -24.07 8.47 1.04
CA VAL A 68 -23.79 7.25 0.26
C VAL A 68 -22.31 6.93 0.37
N LEU A 69 -21.97 5.74 0.80
CA LEU A 69 -20.62 5.24 1.03
C LEU A 69 -20.22 4.21 -0.01
N VAL A 70 -18.99 4.33 -0.52
CA VAL A 70 -18.26 3.26 -1.19
C VAL A 70 -16.95 2.99 -0.44
N PHE A 71 -16.68 1.70 -0.15
CA PHE A 71 -15.61 1.28 0.75
C PHE A 71 -14.88 0.05 0.21
N ASN A 72 -13.56 0.08 0.27
CA ASN A 72 -12.67 -1.04 0.02
C ASN A 72 -11.73 -1.19 1.22
N GLY A 73 -11.95 -2.19 2.04
CA GLY A 73 -11.13 -2.41 3.24
C GLY A 73 -11.75 -3.39 4.20
N GLU A 74 -11.16 -3.45 5.38
CA GLU A 74 -11.63 -4.15 6.56
C GLU A 74 -11.25 -3.34 7.80
N ILE A 75 -12.22 -3.11 8.69
CA ILE A 75 -12.03 -2.42 9.96
C ILE A 75 -12.00 -3.47 11.05
N TYR A 76 -10.82 -3.91 11.47
CA TYR A 76 -10.64 -5.06 12.37
C TYR A 76 -11.33 -4.89 13.73
N ASN A 77 -11.38 -3.66 14.25
CA ASN A 77 -12.02 -3.35 15.52
C ASN A 77 -13.47 -2.85 15.40
N TYR A 78 -14.14 -3.12 14.27
CA TYR A 78 -15.49 -2.62 14.00
C TYR A 78 -16.49 -3.02 15.09
N LYS A 79 -16.36 -4.21 15.70
CA LYS A 79 -17.24 -4.67 16.76
C LYS A 79 -17.19 -3.76 18.00
N SER A 80 -15.97 -3.34 18.39
CA SER A 80 -15.76 -2.42 19.51
C SER A 80 -16.32 -1.02 19.22
N ILE A 81 -16.11 -0.51 17.98
CA ILE A 81 -16.68 0.78 17.55
C ILE A 81 -18.21 0.69 17.53
N ARG A 82 -18.77 -0.41 17.03
CA ARG A 82 -20.21 -0.67 17.02
C ARG A 82 -20.82 -0.60 18.42
N GLU A 83 -20.19 -1.24 19.41
CA GLU A 83 -20.64 -1.19 20.80
C GLU A 83 -20.67 0.25 21.36
N GLN A 84 -19.69 1.06 21.03
CA GLN A 84 -19.67 2.48 21.42
C GLN A 84 -20.81 3.26 20.77
N LEU A 85 -21.06 3.01 19.48
CA LEU A 85 -22.14 3.64 18.72
C LEU A 85 -23.53 3.21 19.25
N ILE A 86 -23.71 1.94 19.63
CA ILE A 86 -24.96 1.47 20.28
C ILE A 86 -25.19 2.19 21.61
N LYS A 87 -24.13 2.39 22.43
CA LYS A 87 -24.21 3.17 23.67
C LYS A 87 -24.54 4.64 23.42
N ALA A 88 -24.16 5.17 22.25
CA ALA A 88 -24.53 6.51 21.81
C ALA A 88 -25.96 6.58 21.20
N GLY A 89 -26.71 5.47 21.18
CA GLY A 89 -28.10 5.41 20.71
C GLY A 89 -28.26 5.03 19.23
N ARG A 90 -27.17 4.63 18.54
CA ARG A 90 -27.25 4.20 17.14
C ARG A 90 -27.85 2.81 17.01
N VAL A 91 -28.61 2.59 15.95
CA VAL A 91 -29.24 1.31 15.61
C VAL A 91 -28.62 0.75 14.34
N PHE A 92 -28.34 -0.54 14.32
CA PHE A 92 -27.69 -1.22 13.21
C PHE A 92 -28.64 -2.20 12.52
N LYS A 93 -28.59 -2.25 11.18
CA LYS A 93 -29.38 -3.15 10.33
C LYS A 93 -28.57 -4.34 9.82
N THR A 94 -27.23 -4.23 9.83
CA THR A 94 -26.30 -5.23 9.34
C THR A 94 -25.25 -5.56 10.40
N ASN A 95 -24.42 -6.56 10.12
CA ASN A 95 -23.24 -6.88 10.93
C ASN A 95 -21.95 -6.47 10.24
N SER A 96 -22.04 -5.62 9.19
CA SER A 96 -20.88 -5.23 8.40
C SER A 96 -20.09 -4.09 9.05
N ASP A 97 -18.80 -4.09 8.83
CA ASP A 97 -17.91 -2.97 9.14
C ASP A 97 -18.23 -1.74 8.28
N THR A 98 -18.82 -1.92 7.10
CA THR A 98 -19.30 -0.85 6.22
C THR A 98 -20.35 0.04 6.89
N GLU A 99 -21.33 -0.55 7.58
CA GLU A 99 -22.34 0.21 8.32
C GLU A 99 -21.71 0.91 9.53
N VAL A 100 -20.80 0.24 10.23
CA VAL A 100 -20.06 0.85 11.35
C VAL A 100 -19.24 2.07 10.90
N LEU A 101 -18.62 1.98 9.74
CA LEU A 101 -17.87 3.10 9.14
C LEU A 101 -18.79 4.31 8.88
N LEU A 102 -19.94 4.09 8.24
CA LEU A 102 -20.84 5.19 7.90
C LEU A 102 -21.47 5.83 9.14
N GLN A 103 -22.00 5.03 10.05
CA GLN A 103 -22.60 5.52 11.31
C GLN A 103 -21.54 6.17 12.21
N GLY A 104 -20.32 5.62 12.25
CA GLY A 104 -19.20 6.20 12.98
C GLY A 104 -18.78 7.56 12.41
N TYR A 105 -18.78 7.72 11.08
CA TYR A 105 -18.54 9.03 10.45
C TYR A 105 -19.63 10.05 10.80
N GLU A 106 -20.89 9.64 10.84
CA GLU A 106 -22.00 10.50 11.25
C GLU A 106 -21.88 10.96 12.71
N GLU A 107 -21.38 10.11 13.60
CA GLU A 107 -21.26 10.40 15.03
C GLU A 107 -19.98 11.19 15.34
N TYR A 108 -18.84 10.75 14.81
CA TYR A 108 -17.52 11.26 15.21
C TYR A 108 -16.83 12.13 14.16
N GLY A 109 -17.37 12.19 12.93
CA GLY A 109 -16.74 12.88 11.82
C GLY A 109 -15.33 12.34 11.53
N THR A 110 -14.38 13.24 11.29
CA THR A 110 -12.97 12.87 11.03
C THR A 110 -12.27 12.19 12.20
N LYS A 111 -12.76 12.36 13.44
CA LYS A 111 -12.18 11.69 14.63
C LYS A 111 -12.27 10.16 14.52
N LEU A 112 -13.26 9.63 13.79
CA LEU A 112 -13.39 8.20 13.53
C LEU A 112 -12.09 7.60 12.97
N LEU A 113 -11.37 8.32 12.10
CA LEU A 113 -10.16 7.82 11.44
C LEU A 113 -9.10 7.34 12.44
N ASN A 114 -8.97 8.03 13.59
CA ASN A 114 -8.02 7.65 14.64
C ASN A 114 -8.58 6.59 15.61
N MET A 115 -9.86 6.24 15.51
CA MET A 115 -10.48 5.16 16.30
C MET A 115 -10.41 3.80 15.58
N MET A 116 -10.26 3.84 14.24
CA MET A 116 -10.23 2.62 13.42
C MET A 116 -8.87 1.92 13.49
N ARG A 117 -8.92 0.60 13.55
CA ARG A 117 -7.80 -0.30 13.30
C ARG A 117 -8.15 -1.13 12.08
N GLY A 118 -7.38 -1.02 11.01
CA GLY A 118 -7.70 -1.72 9.77
C GLY A 118 -6.95 -1.19 8.56
N MET A 119 -7.27 -1.76 7.43
CA MET A 119 -6.78 -1.35 6.12
C MET A 119 -7.98 -0.88 5.29
N PHE A 120 -7.98 0.37 4.84
CA PHE A 120 -9.15 0.97 4.22
C PHE A 120 -8.86 2.06 3.20
N SER A 121 -9.73 2.14 2.23
CA SER A 121 -10.00 3.35 1.47
C SER A 121 -11.49 3.47 1.22
N PHE A 122 -12.03 4.68 1.35
CA PHE A 122 -13.45 4.90 1.16
C PHE A 122 -13.74 6.33 0.71
N VAL A 123 -14.94 6.50 0.15
CA VAL A 123 -15.49 7.82 -0.16
C VAL A 123 -16.95 7.86 0.25
N ILE A 124 -17.34 8.92 0.96
CA ILE A 124 -18.71 9.24 1.37
C ILE A 124 -19.17 10.46 0.57
N TRP A 125 -20.31 10.34 -0.08
CA TRP A 125 -21.05 11.45 -0.67
C TRP A 125 -22.12 11.95 0.30
N ASP A 126 -22.05 13.20 0.72
CA ASP A 126 -23.07 13.89 1.50
C ASP A 126 -23.93 14.74 0.54
N LYS A 127 -25.17 14.31 0.29
CA LYS A 127 -26.10 14.96 -0.63
C LYS A 127 -26.50 16.36 -0.16
N ASN A 128 -26.66 16.52 1.16
CA ASN A 128 -27.13 17.77 1.75
C ASN A 128 -26.06 18.87 1.64
N LYS A 129 -24.79 18.49 1.81
CA LYS A 129 -23.65 19.40 1.72
C LYS A 129 -23.09 19.50 0.30
N LYS A 130 -23.48 18.60 -0.60
CA LYS A 130 -22.82 18.37 -1.90
C LYS A 130 -21.30 18.22 -1.74
N GLU A 131 -20.92 17.34 -0.86
CA GLU A 131 -19.54 17.17 -0.41
C GLU A 131 -19.11 15.71 -0.47
N LEU A 132 -17.90 15.48 -0.98
CA LEU A 132 -17.19 14.21 -0.88
C LEU A 132 -16.21 14.27 0.27
N PHE A 133 -16.26 13.26 1.12
CA PHE A 133 -15.25 12.94 2.12
C PHE A 133 -14.60 11.61 1.76
N GLY A 134 -13.30 11.59 1.51
CA GLY A 134 -12.58 10.35 1.20
C GLY A 134 -11.36 10.20 2.09
N ALA A 135 -11.05 8.97 2.51
CA ALA A 135 -9.89 8.68 3.36
C ALA A 135 -9.15 7.41 2.93
N ARG A 136 -7.88 7.36 3.25
CA ARG A 136 -6.98 6.23 3.00
C ARG A 136 -6.25 5.85 4.27
N ASP A 137 -6.06 4.56 4.51
CA ASP A 137 -5.49 4.00 5.73
C ASP A 137 -4.06 4.48 6.03
N PHE A 138 -3.59 4.14 7.22
CA PHE A 138 -2.35 4.60 7.85
C PHE A 138 -1.10 4.42 6.98
N PHE A 139 -0.99 3.31 6.24
CA PHE A 139 0.14 2.96 5.39
C PHE A 139 -0.21 2.93 3.90
N GLY A 140 -1.46 3.29 3.53
CA GLY A 140 -1.90 3.29 2.15
C GLY A 140 -2.06 1.90 1.52
N ILE A 141 -2.37 0.89 2.34
CA ILE A 141 -2.55 -0.51 1.91
C ILE A 141 -3.69 -0.62 0.88
N LYS A 142 -4.79 0.11 1.10
CA LYS A 142 -5.87 0.16 0.11
C LYS A 142 -5.68 1.37 -0.81
N PRO A 143 -5.73 1.17 -2.13
CA PRO A 143 -5.49 2.24 -3.08
C PRO A 143 -6.67 3.22 -3.15
N LEU A 144 -6.35 4.50 -3.31
CA LEU A 144 -7.29 5.57 -3.64
C LEU A 144 -6.61 6.57 -4.55
N TYR A 145 -7.05 6.61 -5.80
CA TYR A 145 -6.63 7.58 -6.81
C TYR A 145 -7.73 8.59 -7.05
N TYR A 146 -7.33 9.79 -7.44
CA TYR A 146 -8.26 10.84 -7.86
C TYR A 146 -7.69 11.64 -9.02
N ALA A 147 -8.57 12.24 -9.82
CA ALA A 147 -8.21 13.05 -10.97
C ALA A 147 -9.13 14.26 -11.10
N ASN A 148 -8.56 15.40 -11.50
CA ASN A 148 -9.32 16.57 -11.94
C ASN A 148 -9.22 16.65 -13.47
N MET A 149 -10.34 16.43 -14.17
CA MET A 149 -10.43 16.44 -15.63
C MET A 149 -11.52 17.43 -16.05
N GLY A 150 -11.13 18.62 -16.50
CA GLY A 150 -12.07 19.68 -16.77
C GLY A 150 -12.88 20.07 -15.53
N ASN A 151 -14.19 19.90 -15.59
CA ASN A 151 -15.08 20.14 -14.45
C ASN A 151 -15.37 18.89 -13.63
N THR A 152 -14.89 17.73 -14.04
CA THR A 152 -15.16 16.44 -13.39
C THR A 152 -14.05 16.06 -12.42
N PHE A 153 -14.44 15.72 -11.20
CA PHE A 153 -13.56 15.06 -10.22
C PHE A 153 -13.85 13.57 -10.25
N MET A 154 -12.84 12.77 -10.61
CA MET A 154 -12.92 11.31 -10.64
C MET A 154 -12.15 10.73 -9.47
N PHE A 155 -12.60 9.60 -8.94
CA PHE A 155 -11.89 8.86 -7.89
C PHE A 155 -12.15 7.36 -7.99
N GLY A 156 -11.24 6.56 -7.45
CA GLY A 156 -11.40 5.10 -7.49
C GLY A 156 -10.19 4.32 -7.03
N SER A 157 -10.37 3.01 -6.99
CA SER A 157 -9.35 2.07 -6.53
C SER A 157 -8.25 1.82 -7.56
N GLU A 158 -8.51 2.02 -8.86
CA GLU A 158 -7.55 1.79 -9.94
C GLU A 158 -7.72 2.82 -11.06
N ILE A 159 -6.59 3.32 -11.58
CA ILE A 159 -6.55 4.39 -12.60
C ILE A 159 -7.19 3.93 -13.93
N LYS A 160 -7.02 2.64 -14.30
CA LYS A 160 -7.57 2.09 -15.55
C LYS A 160 -9.09 2.28 -15.66
N SER A 161 -9.78 2.46 -14.54
CA SER A 161 -11.23 2.74 -14.53
C SER A 161 -11.56 4.12 -15.08
N PHE A 162 -10.66 5.09 -14.92
CA PHE A 162 -10.85 6.46 -15.42
C PHE A 162 -10.72 6.55 -16.93
N LEU A 163 -9.94 5.65 -17.55
CA LEU A 163 -9.66 5.67 -19.00
C LEU A 163 -10.90 5.53 -19.89
N VAL A 164 -12.01 5.08 -19.35
CA VAL A 164 -13.27 4.94 -20.10
C VAL A 164 -14.23 6.11 -19.93
N HIS A 165 -13.87 7.07 -19.06
CA HIS A 165 -14.64 8.29 -18.89
C HIS A 165 -14.36 9.25 -20.05
N PRO A 166 -15.38 9.86 -20.68
CA PRO A 166 -15.21 10.68 -21.88
C PRO A 166 -14.34 11.91 -21.69
N GLU A 167 -14.32 12.49 -20.48
CA GLU A 167 -13.47 13.64 -20.15
C GLU A 167 -12.05 13.28 -19.76
N PHE A 168 -11.69 11.99 -19.67
CA PHE A 168 -10.36 11.60 -19.27
C PHE A 168 -9.35 11.86 -20.38
N VAL A 169 -8.35 12.67 -20.08
CA VAL A 169 -7.23 12.95 -21.00
C VAL A 169 -6.04 12.08 -20.62
N LYS A 170 -5.69 11.15 -21.50
CA LYS A 170 -4.54 10.25 -21.31
C LYS A 170 -3.25 10.94 -21.74
N GLU A 171 -2.51 11.47 -20.78
CA GLU A 171 -1.23 12.14 -21.01
C GLU A 171 -0.19 11.60 -20.01
N LEU A 172 1.04 11.33 -20.52
CA LEU A 172 2.14 10.85 -19.68
C LEU A 172 2.69 11.98 -18.79
N ASN A 173 2.87 11.69 -17.51
CA ASN A 173 3.61 12.54 -16.59
C ASN A 173 5.11 12.20 -16.66
N GLU A 174 5.85 12.98 -17.41
CA GLU A 174 7.30 12.77 -17.61
C GLU A 174 8.11 12.95 -16.32
N THR A 175 7.64 13.77 -15.38
CA THR A 175 8.25 13.93 -14.05
C THR A 175 8.16 12.65 -13.24
N ALA A 176 6.99 11.99 -13.22
CA ALA A 176 6.81 10.71 -12.57
C ALA A 176 7.67 9.62 -13.22
N LEU A 177 7.78 9.62 -14.56
CA LEU A 177 8.67 8.70 -15.29
C LEU A 177 10.14 8.90 -14.88
N GLU A 178 10.62 10.14 -14.76
CA GLU A 178 12.00 10.39 -14.31
C GLU A 178 12.23 9.90 -12.87
N ASN A 179 11.29 10.15 -11.97
CA ASN A 179 11.39 9.68 -10.58
C ASN A 179 11.36 8.15 -10.48
N TYR A 180 10.51 7.50 -11.29
CA TYR A 180 10.44 6.03 -11.37
C TYR A 180 11.79 5.39 -11.70
N MET A 181 12.58 5.99 -12.59
CA MET A 181 13.92 5.46 -12.91
C MET A 181 14.82 5.34 -11.69
N THR A 182 14.61 6.15 -10.66
CA THR A 182 15.37 6.05 -9.41
C THR A 182 14.70 5.15 -8.37
N PHE A 183 13.38 5.30 -8.19
CA PHE A 183 12.66 4.70 -7.07
C PHE A 183 11.92 3.40 -7.42
N GLN A 184 11.94 2.95 -8.67
CA GLN A 184 11.18 1.79 -9.17
C GLN A 184 9.65 1.95 -9.14
N TYR A 185 9.15 3.05 -8.59
CA TYR A 185 7.74 3.45 -8.49
C TYR A 185 7.65 4.98 -8.48
N SER A 186 6.45 5.55 -8.52
CA SER A 186 6.27 6.99 -8.31
C SER A 186 6.31 7.31 -6.81
N PRO A 187 7.36 7.99 -6.30
CA PRO A 187 7.58 8.21 -4.86
C PRO A 187 6.74 9.35 -4.27
N THR A 188 5.97 10.04 -5.09
CA THR A 188 5.11 11.16 -4.69
C THR A 188 3.64 10.82 -4.85
N SER A 189 2.75 11.77 -4.55
CA SER A 189 1.33 11.63 -4.88
C SER A 189 1.03 11.64 -6.38
N GLU A 190 1.95 12.12 -7.21
CA GLU A 190 1.79 12.10 -8.67
C GLU A 190 1.85 10.68 -9.22
N THR A 191 1.12 10.45 -10.30
CA THR A 191 1.14 9.18 -11.04
C THR A 191 1.75 9.34 -12.43
N PHE A 192 1.91 8.24 -13.17
CA PHE A 192 2.32 8.28 -14.58
C PHE A 192 1.31 8.96 -15.51
N PHE A 193 0.10 9.22 -15.03
CA PHE A 193 -0.91 9.99 -15.76
C PHE A 193 -0.96 11.41 -15.22
N LYS A 194 -0.83 12.42 -16.10
CA LYS A 194 -1.03 13.83 -15.72
C LYS A 194 -2.41 14.04 -15.10
N ASN A 195 -2.48 14.90 -14.10
CA ASN A 195 -3.69 15.25 -13.37
C ASN A 195 -4.36 14.09 -12.61
N VAL A 196 -3.69 12.94 -12.51
CA VAL A 196 -4.08 11.82 -11.65
C VAL A 196 -3.14 11.73 -10.48
N SER A 197 -3.69 11.70 -9.26
CA SER A 197 -2.92 11.63 -8.02
C SER A 197 -3.36 10.45 -7.17
N LYS A 198 -2.42 9.93 -6.37
CA LYS A 198 -2.71 9.03 -5.24
C LYS A 198 -3.06 9.85 -4.02
N LEU A 199 -4.10 9.49 -3.28
CA LEU A 199 -4.25 10.02 -1.93
C LEU A 199 -3.11 9.46 -1.06
N PRO A 200 -2.29 10.31 -0.41
CA PRO A 200 -1.20 9.81 0.42
C PRO A 200 -1.69 8.93 1.58
N PRO A 201 -0.85 8.02 2.11
CA PRO A 201 -1.15 7.26 3.34
C PRO A 201 -1.52 8.17 4.50
N ALA A 202 -2.47 7.73 5.35
CA ALA A 202 -2.94 8.47 6.52
C ALA A 202 -3.51 9.86 6.19
N HIS A 203 -4.10 10.04 5.01
CA HIS A 203 -4.77 11.29 4.63
C HIS A 203 -6.25 11.09 4.35
N TYR A 204 -6.97 12.18 4.53
CA TYR A 204 -8.33 12.32 4.02
C TYR A 204 -8.44 13.56 3.12
N PHE A 205 -9.46 13.58 2.28
CA PHE A 205 -9.81 14.76 1.52
C PHE A 205 -11.27 15.15 1.74
N ILE A 206 -11.52 16.44 1.55
CA ILE A 206 -12.87 17.03 1.42
C ILE A 206 -12.91 17.72 0.06
N LYS A 207 -13.91 17.39 -0.76
CA LYS A 207 -14.14 18.01 -2.06
C LYS A 207 -15.59 18.49 -2.15
N ASN A 208 -15.75 19.79 -2.34
CA ASN A 208 -17.04 20.45 -2.52
C ASN A 208 -16.90 21.63 -3.49
N ALA A 209 -17.91 22.47 -3.60
CA ALA A 209 -17.90 23.64 -4.45
C ALA A 209 -16.80 24.66 -4.09
N SER A 210 -16.37 24.72 -2.81
CA SER A 210 -15.30 25.61 -2.35
C SER A 210 -13.89 25.12 -2.74
N GLY A 211 -13.74 23.87 -3.21
CA GLY A 211 -12.46 23.35 -3.66
C GLY A 211 -12.16 21.94 -3.19
N PHE A 212 -10.86 21.64 -3.14
CA PHE A 212 -10.29 20.36 -2.68
C PHE A 212 -9.32 20.61 -1.52
N LYS A 213 -9.55 19.96 -0.39
CA LYS A 213 -8.69 20.02 0.79
C LYS A 213 -8.20 18.62 1.11
N CYS A 214 -6.91 18.46 1.34
CA CYS A 214 -6.30 17.18 1.73
C CYS A 214 -5.50 17.37 3.02
N GLU A 215 -5.75 16.55 4.03
CA GLU A 215 -5.12 16.65 5.35
C GLU A 215 -4.67 15.30 5.86
N ARG A 216 -3.53 15.29 6.59
CA ARG A 216 -3.03 14.13 7.29
C ARG A 216 -3.74 13.98 8.62
N PHE A 217 -4.23 12.76 8.94
CA PHE A 217 -4.86 12.48 10.23
C PHE A 217 -3.95 11.69 11.19
N TRP A 218 -2.90 11.04 10.67
CA TRP A 218 -1.98 10.25 11.49
C TRP A 218 -0.56 10.26 10.91
N GLU A 219 0.43 10.04 11.75
CA GLU A 219 1.84 9.93 11.39
C GLU A 219 2.55 8.94 12.32
N VAL A 220 3.45 8.13 11.75
CA VAL A 220 4.32 7.23 12.49
C VAL A 220 5.25 8.05 13.41
N LYS A 221 5.42 7.61 14.66
CA LYS A 221 6.36 8.18 15.60
C LYS A 221 7.29 7.09 16.13
N PHE A 222 8.55 7.38 16.15
CA PHE A 222 9.56 6.56 16.82
C PHE A 222 9.87 7.18 18.19
N ASP A 223 9.69 6.37 19.24
CA ASP A 223 10.00 6.75 20.63
C ASP A 223 10.89 5.64 21.20
N ALA A 224 12.20 5.85 21.08
CA ALA A 224 13.18 4.87 21.52
C ALA A 224 13.18 4.78 23.07
N ASP A 225 13.06 3.56 23.60
CA ASP A 225 13.14 3.27 25.02
C ASP A 225 14.16 2.16 25.27
N ASP A 226 15.32 2.51 25.81
CA ASP A 226 16.43 1.58 26.09
C ASP A 226 16.34 0.92 27.48
N LYS A 227 15.30 1.22 28.27
CA LYS A 227 15.16 0.72 29.66
C LYS A 227 14.75 -0.75 29.75
N PRO A 228 13.80 -1.26 28.92
CA PRO A 228 13.39 -2.66 28.99
C PRO A 228 14.55 -3.60 28.61
N GLN A 229 14.61 -4.77 29.29
CA GLN A 229 15.53 -5.82 28.94
C GLN A 229 15.09 -6.55 27.66
N LEU A 230 15.98 -7.31 27.02
CA LEU A 230 15.68 -8.05 25.80
C LEU A 230 14.44 -8.94 25.95
N ASN A 231 14.32 -9.66 27.05
CA ASN A 231 13.17 -10.55 27.30
C ASN A 231 11.85 -9.78 27.44
N ASP A 232 11.86 -8.56 27.98
CA ASP A 232 10.66 -7.71 28.07
C ASP A 232 10.18 -7.32 26.68
N TRP A 233 11.13 -6.97 25.80
CA TRP A 233 10.83 -6.67 24.39
C TRP A 233 10.31 -7.90 23.64
N VAL A 234 10.93 -9.07 23.81
CA VAL A 234 10.49 -10.32 23.20
C VAL A 234 9.05 -10.63 23.58
N ASN A 235 8.71 -10.55 24.87
CA ASN A 235 7.35 -10.81 25.35
C ASN A 235 6.36 -9.79 24.77
N LYS A 236 6.68 -8.49 24.86
CA LYS A 236 5.82 -7.42 24.36
C LYS A 236 5.56 -7.52 22.85
N ILE A 237 6.60 -7.81 22.06
CA ILE A 237 6.46 -8.02 20.61
C ILE A 237 5.59 -9.24 20.34
N SER A 238 5.83 -10.36 21.06
CA SER A 238 5.02 -11.56 20.92
C SER A 238 3.54 -11.30 21.19
N ASP A 239 3.22 -10.61 22.29
CA ASP A 239 1.84 -10.29 22.65
C ASP A 239 1.15 -9.40 21.58
N ILE A 240 1.85 -8.37 21.09
CA ILE A 240 1.35 -7.46 20.05
C ILE A 240 1.15 -8.21 18.74
N MET A 241 2.08 -9.10 18.37
CA MET A 241 1.97 -9.89 17.15
C MET A 241 0.79 -10.87 17.19
N HIS A 242 0.56 -11.53 18.34
CA HIS A 242 -0.61 -12.40 18.51
C HIS A 242 -1.91 -11.59 18.40
N ASP A 243 -2.03 -10.46 19.09
CA ASP A 243 -3.18 -9.57 19.00
C ASP A 243 -3.40 -9.07 17.57
N SER A 244 -2.30 -8.69 16.88
CA SER A 244 -2.37 -8.22 15.51
C SER A 244 -2.85 -9.30 14.55
N VAL A 245 -2.29 -10.51 14.61
CA VAL A 245 -2.69 -11.61 13.72
C VAL A 245 -4.13 -12.03 13.99
N GLU A 246 -4.57 -12.11 15.25
CA GLU A 246 -5.97 -12.41 15.58
C GLU A 246 -6.93 -11.33 15.03
N ALA A 247 -6.55 -10.04 15.12
CA ALA A 247 -7.35 -8.97 14.55
C ALA A 247 -7.46 -9.08 13.02
N HIS A 248 -6.39 -9.48 12.31
CA HIS A 248 -6.39 -9.65 10.86
C HIS A 248 -7.16 -10.90 10.38
N LYS A 249 -7.53 -11.82 11.27
CA LYS A 249 -8.35 -13.01 10.96
C LYS A 249 -9.85 -12.74 10.96
N VAL A 250 -10.27 -11.51 11.24
CA VAL A 250 -11.70 -11.14 11.21
C VAL A 250 -12.27 -11.35 9.81
N SER A 251 -13.08 -12.41 9.67
CA SER A 251 -13.62 -12.86 8.37
C SER A 251 -14.74 -13.85 8.59
N ASP A 252 -15.77 -13.83 7.72
CA ASP A 252 -16.82 -14.87 7.68
C ASP A 252 -16.46 -16.01 6.71
N VAL A 253 -15.27 -15.93 6.07
CA VAL A 253 -14.75 -16.96 5.17
C VAL A 253 -13.42 -17.50 5.67
N GLU A 254 -13.02 -18.67 5.17
CA GLU A 254 -11.76 -19.31 5.55
C GLU A 254 -10.57 -18.41 5.22
N VAL A 255 -9.60 -18.33 6.14
CA VAL A 255 -8.35 -17.55 6.05
C VAL A 255 -7.17 -18.51 5.89
N GLY A 256 -6.25 -18.21 4.95
CA GLY A 256 -4.98 -18.89 4.80
C GLY A 256 -3.79 -17.96 5.07
N SER A 257 -2.59 -18.43 4.75
CA SER A 257 -1.38 -17.60 4.84
C SER A 257 -0.44 -17.83 3.66
N PHE A 258 0.19 -16.77 3.20
CA PHE A 258 1.39 -16.90 2.38
C PHE A 258 2.54 -17.40 3.26
N LEU A 259 3.40 -18.21 2.67
CA LEU A 259 4.55 -18.80 3.35
C LEU A 259 5.75 -18.83 2.41
N SER A 260 6.82 -18.20 2.82
CA SER A 260 8.15 -18.29 2.21
C SER A 260 9.09 -19.06 3.14
N SER A 261 10.39 -19.06 2.87
CA SER A 261 11.42 -19.53 3.79
C SER A 261 11.77 -18.50 4.88
N GLY A 262 11.22 -17.29 4.80
CA GLY A 262 11.53 -16.18 5.71
C GLY A 262 10.91 -16.34 7.09
N VAL A 263 11.57 -15.75 8.10
CA VAL A 263 11.12 -15.77 9.50
C VAL A 263 9.73 -15.14 9.65
N ASP A 264 9.48 -14.01 9.01
CA ASP A 264 8.27 -13.22 9.17
C ASP A 264 7.01 -13.97 8.69
N SER A 265 7.06 -14.52 7.47
CA SER A 265 5.95 -15.32 6.94
C SER A 265 5.72 -16.60 7.73
N SER A 266 6.81 -17.24 8.21
CA SER A 266 6.75 -18.44 9.03
C SER A 266 6.13 -18.15 10.41
N TYR A 267 6.54 -17.03 11.03
CA TYR A 267 5.99 -16.60 12.31
C TYR A 267 4.49 -16.29 12.21
N VAL A 268 4.08 -15.50 11.20
CA VAL A 268 2.66 -15.19 10.94
C VAL A 268 1.87 -16.47 10.69
N ALA A 269 2.35 -17.39 9.84
CA ALA A 269 1.66 -18.64 9.54
C ALA A 269 1.48 -19.54 10.79
N ALA A 270 2.51 -19.57 11.66
CA ALA A 270 2.47 -20.36 12.89
C ALA A 270 1.43 -19.82 13.89
N ILE A 271 1.48 -18.51 14.20
CA ILE A 271 0.58 -17.92 15.20
C ILE A 271 -0.86 -17.75 14.68
N ALA A 272 -1.04 -17.56 13.36
CA ALA A 272 -2.37 -17.51 12.76
C ALA A 272 -3.12 -18.82 12.84
N ASN A 273 -2.42 -19.94 12.96
CA ASN A 273 -2.97 -21.29 13.04
C ASN A 273 -3.98 -21.59 11.92
N VAL A 274 -3.70 -21.14 10.71
CA VAL A 274 -4.52 -21.36 9.51
C VAL A 274 -4.31 -22.77 8.95
N ASP A 275 -5.30 -23.33 8.24
CA ASP A 275 -5.19 -24.70 7.70
C ASP A 275 -4.39 -24.79 6.41
N LYS A 276 -4.36 -23.71 5.62
CA LYS A 276 -3.72 -23.69 4.28
C LYS A 276 -2.68 -22.60 4.18
N THR A 277 -1.51 -22.98 3.67
CA THR A 277 -0.42 -22.08 3.29
C THR A 277 -0.18 -22.13 1.79
N PHE A 278 0.37 -21.05 1.23
CA PHE A 278 0.64 -20.91 -0.20
C PHE A 278 2.05 -20.42 -0.43
N THR A 279 2.77 -21.07 -1.36
CA THR A 279 4.19 -20.82 -1.65
C THR A 279 4.43 -20.85 -3.15
N VAL A 280 5.30 -20.00 -3.65
CA VAL A 280 5.83 -20.07 -5.00
C VAL A 280 7.37 -20.15 -4.96
N GLY A 281 7.96 -20.76 -6.00
CA GLY A 281 9.40 -20.84 -6.16
C GLY A 281 9.78 -20.71 -7.63
N PHE A 282 11.05 -20.46 -7.90
CA PHE A 282 11.56 -20.27 -9.26
C PHE A 282 12.53 -21.40 -9.64
N GLY A 283 12.28 -22.02 -10.79
CA GLY A 283 13.18 -23.05 -11.35
C GLY A 283 13.38 -24.25 -10.46
N THR A 284 14.48 -24.96 -10.71
CA THR A 284 14.89 -26.19 -9.99
C THR A 284 16.07 -25.98 -9.04
N ASP A 285 16.71 -24.81 -9.08
CA ASP A 285 17.83 -24.47 -8.20
C ASP A 285 17.31 -24.16 -6.80
N GLU A 286 17.73 -24.94 -5.80
CA GLU A 286 17.33 -24.77 -4.40
C GLU A 286 17.66 -23.38 -3.84
N LYS A 287 18.67 -22.71 -4.39
CA LYS A 287 19.01 -21.34 -3.99
C LYS A 287 17.89 -20.33 -4.23
N TYR A 288 17.06 -20.56 -5.25
CA TYR A 288 15.96 -19.67 -5.66
C TYR A 288 14.58 -20.33 -5.51
N ASN A 289 14.53 -21.52 -4.94
CA ASN A 289 13.31 -22.30 -4.77
C ASN A 289 13.04 -22.60 -3.30
N GLU A 290 12.25 -21.76 -2.67
CA GLU A 290 11.90 -21.83 -1.25
C GLU A 290 10.87 -22.91 -0.90
N ILE A 291 10.32 -23.61 -1.90
CA ILE A 291 9.21 -24.57 -1.72
C ILE A 291 9.62 -25.72 -0.77
N GLY A 292 10.86 -26.16 -0.82
CA GLY A 292 11.37 -27.22 0.08
C GLY A 292 11.21 -26.84 1.55
N TRP A 293 11.74 -25.68 1.90
CA TRP A 293 11.66 -25.12 3.27
C TRP A 293 10.22 -24.86 3.71
N ALA A 294 9.41 -24.26 2.85
CA ALA A 294 8.00 -23.99 3.16
C ALA A 294 7.21 -25.27 3.42
N LYS A 295 7.45 -26.34 2.66
CA LYS A 295 6.83 -27.66 2.89
C LYS A 295 7.26 -28.29 4.21
N GLU A 296 8.57 -28.24 4.52
CA GLU A 296 9.10 -28.75 5.78
C GLU A 296 8.48 -28.01 6.98
N PHE A 297 8.45 -26.68 6.91
CA PHE A 297 7.85 -25.86 7.95
C PHE A 297 6.34 -26.13 8.09
N SER A 298 5.59 -26.18 6.99
CA SER A 298 4.17 -26.50 7.01
C SER A 298 3.87 -27.86 7.66
N LYS A 299 4.71 -28.86 7.36
CA LYS A 299 4.64 -30.19 8.00
C LYS A 299 4.91 -30.08 9.50
N ALA A 300 5.90 -29.29 9.92
CA ALA A 300 6.23 -29.11 11.34
C ALA A 300 5.09 -28.49 12.15
N ILE A 301 4.34 -27.55 11.55
CA ILE A 301 3.15 -26.94 12.17
C ILE A 301 1.84 -27.66 11.83
N ASN A 302 1.91 -28.82 11.18
CA ASN A 302 0.75 -29.66 10.78
C ASN A 302 -0.27 -28.92 9.90
N LYS A 303 0.20 -28.25 8.83
CA LYS A 303 -0.63 -27.47 7.90
C LYS A 303 -0.43 -27.91 6.45
N GLU A 304 -1.48 -27.74 5.62
CA GLU A 304 -1.39 -28.00 4.17
C GLU A 304 -0.57 -26.91 3.48
N ASN A 305 0.43 -27.30 2.66
CA ASN A 305 1.15 -26.35 1.80
C ASN A 305 0.75 -26.53 0.33
N ASN A 306 0.27 -25.47 -0.28
CA ASN A 306 -0.04 -25.39 -1.70
C ASN A 306 1.06 -24.63 -2.41
N SER A 307 1.83 -25.30 -3.25
CA SER A 307 3.00 -24.69 -3.88
C SER A 307 2.98 -24.78 -5.40
N LYS A 308 3.66 -23.83 -6.05
CA LYS A 308 3.84 -23.77 -7.51
C LYS A 308 5.26 -23.33 -7.85
N VAL A 309 5.90 -24.06 -8.77
CA VAL A 309 7.13 -23.61 -9.43
C VAL A 309 6.74 -22.73 -10.62
N ILE A 310 7.35 -21.57 -10.72
CA ILE A 310 7.16 -20.60 -11.81
C ILE A 310 8.26 -20.87 -12.84
N THR A 311 7.86 -21.11 -14.10
CA THR A 311 8.81 -21.27 -15.19
C THR A 311 9.19 -19.93 -15.81
N PRO A 312 10.34 -19.81 -16.52
CA PRO A 312 10.69 -18.59 -17.24
C PRO A 312 9.62 -18.15 -18.25
N GLU A 313 8.97 -19.09 -18.93
CA GLU A 313 7.92 -18.82 -19.90
C GLU A 313 6.69 -18.23 -19.21
N GLU A 314 6.29 -18.76 -18.06
CA GLU A 314 5.19 -18.21 -17.25
C GLU A 314 5.52 -16.82 -16.73
N TYR A 315 6.76 -16.61 -16.25
CA TYR A 315 7.24 -15.33 -15.76
C TYR A 315 7.10 -14.24 -16.83
N TRP A 316 7.74 -14.43 -17.97
CA TRP A 316 7.73 -13.44 -19.05
C TRP A 316 6.37 -13.33 -19.74
N GLY A 317 5.65 -14.44 -19.90
CA GLY A 317 4.33 -14.48 -20.53
C GLY A 317 3.25 -13.74 -19.76
N ASN A 318 3.39 -13.59 -18.45
CA ASN A 318 2.43 -12.86 -17.61
C ASN A 318 2.82 -11.40 -17.30
N LEU A 319 4.02 -10.96 -17.66
CA LEU A 319 4.52 -9.64 -17.29
C LEU A 319 3.58 -8.50 -17.73
N SER A 320 3.13 -8.50 -18.97
CA SER A 320 2.19 -7.48 -19.47
C SER A 320 0.86 -7.47 -18.71
N LYS A 321 0.35 -8.65 -18.33
CA LYS A 321 -0.88 -8.77 -17.54
C LYS A 321 -0.68 -8.24 -16.13
N ILE A 322 0.44 -8.56 -15.50
CA ILE A 322 0.79 -8.08 -14.16
C ILE A 322 0.88 -6.55 -14.18
N GLN A 323 1.62 -5.98 -15.12
CA GLN A 323 1.74 -4.52 -15.26
C GLN A 323 0.39 -3.84 -15.53
N TYR A 324 -0.49 -4.46 -16.32
CA TYR A 324 -1.85 -3.96 -16.52
C TYR A 324 -2.63 -3.86 -15.18
N HIS A 325 -2.49 -4.84 -14.30
CA HIS A 325 -3.17 -4.82 -12.99
C HIS A 325 -2.54 -3.85 -11.98
N MET A 326 -1.27 -3.50 -12.16
CA MET A 326 -0.57 -2.53 -11.30
C MET A 326 -0.95 -1.08 -11.61
N ASP A 327 -1.55 -0.78 -12.76
CA ASP A 327 -1.83 0.55 -13.33
C ASP A 327 -0.57 1.37 -13.65
N GLU A 328 0.34 1.45 -12.71
CA GLU A 328 1.64 2.10 -12.86
C GLU A 328 2.75 1.05 -12.92
N PRO A 329 3.83 1.27 -13.68
CA PRO A 329 4.93 0.34 -13.69
C PRO A 329 5.57 0.26 -12.30
N LEU A 330 5.77 -0.96 -11.84
CA LEU A 330 6.57 -1.30 -10.67
C LEU A 330 7.73 -2.18 -11.13
N ALA A 331 8.96 -1.75 -10.85
CA ALA A 331 10.15 -2.48 -11.29
C ALA A 331 10.60 -3.56 -10.30
N ASP A 332 9.90 -3.74 -9.21
CA ASP A 332 10.21 -4.79 -8.24
C ASP A 332 9.80 -6.17 -8.78
N PRO A 333 10.76 -7.11 -8.91
CA PRO A 333 10.48 -8.47 -9.38
C PRO A 333 9.60 -9.29 -8.42
N SER A 334 9.52 -8.91 -7.13
CA SER A 334 8.65 -9.58 -6.14
C SER A 334 7.18 -9.53 -6.53
N ALA A 335 6.75 -8.49 -7.27
CA ALA A 335 5.39 -8.35 -7.78
C ALA A 335 4.93 -9.54 -8.64
N ILE A 336 5.88 -10.18 -9.35
CA ILE A 336 5.58 -11.34 -10.18
C ILE A 336 5.36 -12.58 -9.30
N ALA A 337 6.21 -12.80 -8.31
CA ALA A 337 6.02 -13.87 -7.33
C ALA A 337 4.67 -13.72 -6.61
N LEU A 338 4.36 -12.49 -6.17
CA LEU A 338 3.09 -12.14 -5.51
C LEU A 338 1.88 -12.45 -6.41
N TYR A 339 1.95 -12.12 -7.70
CA TYR A 339 0.88 -12.46 -8.64
C TYR A 339 0.62 -13.98 -8.69
N PHE A 340 1.66 -14.79 -8.77
CA PHE A 340 1.50 -16.24 -8.85
C PHE A 340 1.02 -16.86 -7.54
N VAL A 341 1.52 -16.42 -6.39
CA VAL A 341 1.04 -16.91 -5.09
C VAL A 341 -0.41 -16.50 -4.84
N CYS A 342 -0.79 -15.27 -5.18
CA CYS A 342 -2.20 -14.84 -5.16
C CYS A 342 -3.07 -15.67 -6.11
N ASN A 343 -2.57 -16.01 -7.30
CA ASN A 343 -3.31 -16.78 -8.27
C ASN A 343 -3.61 -18.20 -7.79
N ILE A 344 -2.66 -18.88 -7.14
CA ILE A 344 -2.92 -20.21 -6.57
C ILE A 344 -3.83 -20.15 -5.34
N ALA A 345 -3.66 -19.13 -4.48
CA ALA A 345 -4.48 -18.94 -3.29
C ALA A 345 -5.94 -18.63 -3.66
N SER A 346 -6.18 -17.74 -4.62
CA SER A 346 -7.53 -17.31 -5.02
C SER A 346 -8.42 -18.42 -5.58
N LYS A 347 -7.84 -19.55 -5.99
CA LYS A 347 -8.59 -20.74 -6.39
C LYS A 347 -9.21 -21.51 -5.23
N LYS A 348 -8.72 -21.27 -4.02
CA LYS A 348 -9.12 -21.98 -2.81
C LYS A 348 -9.74 -21.06 -1.75
N LEU A 349 -9.19 -19.84 -1.60
CA LEU A 349 -9.53 -18.91 -0.53
C LEU A 349 -9.73 -17.49 -1.04
N LYS A 350 -10.44 -16.66 -0.27
CA LYS A 350 -10.62 -15.23 -0.52
C LYS A 350 -9.68 -14.35 0.33
N VAL A 351 -9.22 -14.88 1.48
CA VAL A 351 -8.40 -14.15 2.44
C VAL A 351 -7.14 -14.94 2.74
N VAL A 352 -6.01 -14.25 2.73
CA VAL A 352 -4.71 -14.77 3.14
C VAL A 352 -3.97 -13.70 3.96
N LEU A 353 -3.21 -14.15 4.95
CA LEU A 353 -2.28 -13.34 5.72
C LEU A 353 -0.91 -13.35 5.07
N SER A 354 -0.11 -12.32 5.33
CA SER A 354 1.26 -12.16 4.82
C SER A 354 2.16 -11.59 5.91
N GLY A 355 3.46 -11.84 5.80
CA GLY A 355 4.51 -11.22 6.62
C GLY A 355 5.03 -9.89 6.07
N GLU A 356 4.41 -9.32 5.04
CA GLU A 356 4.83 -8.07 4.42
C GLU A 356 4.87 -6.89 5.41
N GLY A 357 5.88 -6.03 5.29
CA GLY A 357 6.09 -4.86 6.15
C GLY A 357 6.90 -5.14 7.40
N ALA A 358 7.26 -6.39 7.69
CA ALA A 358 8.05 -6.74 8.87
C ALA A 358 9.49 -6.18 8.81
N ASP A 359 10.11 -6.22 7.64
CA ASP A 359 11.46 -5.70 7.44
C ASP A 359 11.56 -4.20 7.73
N GLU A 360 10.55 -3.42 7.33
CA GLU A 360 10.47 -1.98 7.60
C GLU A 360 10.25 -1.70 9.08
N ILE A 361 9.43 -2.50 9.77
CA ILE A 361 9.09 -2.31 11.18
C ILE A 361 10.25 -2.76 12.08
N PHE A 362 10.84 -3.93 11.80
CA PHE A 362 11.87 -4.55 12.65
C PHE A 362 13.30 -4.32 12.17
N GLY A 363 13.51 -3.56 11.10
CA GLY A 363 14.84 -3.26 10.56
C GLY A 363 15.52 -4.49 9.94
N GLY A 364 14.75 -5.36 9.26
CA GLY A 364 15.23 -6.64 8.72
C GLY A 364 16.14 -6.52 7.51
N TYR A 365 16.10 -5.42 6.76
CA TYR A 365 16.92 -5.24 5.58
C TYR A 365 18.41 -5.14 5.90
N ASN A 366 19.24 -5.89 5.18
CA ASN A 366 20.70 -5.87 5.33
C ASN A 366 21.29 -4.45 5.17
N VAL A 367 20.66 -3.58 4.41
CA VAL A 367 21.12 -2.19 4.23
C VAL A 367 21.09 -1.38 5.51
N TYR A 368 20.21 -1.70 6.46
CA TYR A 368 20.12 -1.03 7.75
C TYR A 368 21.29 -1.41 8.68
N SER A 369 21.87 -2.61 8.52
CA SER A 369 22.97 -3.09 9.31
C SER A 369 24.35 -2.74 8.74
N GLU A 370 24.41 -1.72 7.89
CA GLU A 370 25.69 -1.22 7.36
C GLU A 370 26.63 -0.86 8.54
N PRO A 371 27.90 -1.37 8.54
CA PRO A 371 28.79 -1.20 9.69
C PRO A 371 28.99 0.29 10.02
N ASN A 372 28.44 0.74 11.14
CA ASN A 372 28.51 2.14 11.58
C ASN A 372 29.85 2.49 12.24
N SER A 373 30.67 1.51 12.59
CA SER A 373 31.89 1.73 13.37
C SER A 373 33.13 1.22 12.67
N THR A 374 33.39 1.69 11.47
CA THR A 374 34.70 1.44 10.86
C THR A 374 35.69 2.52 11.30
N PHE A 375 36.95 2.16 11.39
CA PHE A 375 38.03 3.16 11.59
C PHE A 375 37.92 4.31 10.57
N TYR A 376 37.41 4.03 9.40
CA TYR A 376 37.21 5.02 8.34
C TYR A 376 36.13 6.06 8.68
N ASP A 377 35.16 5.77 9.52
CA ASP A 377 34.13 6.74 9.96
C ASP A 377 34.71 7.85 10.86
N LYS A 378 35.89 7.63 11.44
CA LYS A 378 36.66 8.64 12.18
C LYS A 378 37.33 9.68 11.27
N VAL A 379 37.47 9.38 9.98
CA VAL A 379 38.02 10.32 8.99
C VAL A 379 37.01 11.44 8.75
N PRO A 380 37.42 12.71 8.77
CA PRO A 380 36.51 13.84 8.52
C PRO A 380 35.73 13.70 7.22
N MET A 381 34.45 14.02 7.24
CA MET A 381 33.54 13.86 6.08
C MET A 381 34.07 14.58 4.82
N ALA A 382 34.70 15.74 4.95
CA ALA A 382 35.29 16.45 3.82
C ALA A 382 36.36 15.63 3.07
N VAL A 383 37.16 14.87 3.82
CA VAL A 383 38.19 13.99 3.26
C VAL A 383 37.55 12.75 2.62
N ARG A 384 36.57 12.14 3.33
CA ARG A 384 35.80 11.00 2.80
C ARG A 384 35.08 11.36 1.51
N LYS A 385 34.49 12.56 1.42
CA LYS A 385 33.85 13.07 0.19
C LYS A 385 34.81 13.18 -0.99
N ARG A 386 36.05 13.64 -0.74
CA ARG A 386 37.07 13.73 -1.80
C ARG A 386 37.49 12.34 -2.30
N ILE A 387 37.74 11.43 -1.37
CA ILE A 387 38.10 10.03 -1.71
C ILE A 387 36.94 9.36 -2.47
N GLY A 388 35.71 9.49 -1.99
CA GLY A 388 34.53 8.95 -2.64
C GLY A 388 34.36 9.43 -4.07
N LYS A 389 34.52 10.73 -4.33
CA LYS A 389 34.47 11.31 -5.69
C LYS A 389 35.57 10.80 -6.63
N ILE A 390 36.74 10.49 -6.10
CA ILE A 390 37.84 9.87 -6.88
C ILE A 390 37.45 8.43 -7.22
N CYS A 391 37.02 7.66 -6.22
CA CYS A 391 36.62 6.26 -6.40
C CYS A 391 35.42 6.10 -7.36
N GLU A 392 34.48 7.04 -7.36
CA GLU A 392 33.29 7.04 -8.25
C GLU A 392 33.67 7.16 -9.75
N LYS A 393 34.85 7.77 -10.05
CA LYS A 393 35.37 7.90 -11.42
C LYS A 393 36.22 6.72 -11.88
N MET A 394 36.53 5.80 -10.97
CA MET A 394 37.37 4.63 -11.27
C MET A 394 36.52 3.49 -11.84
N PRO A 395 37.08 2.62 -12.69
CA PRO A 395 36.39 1.41 -13.12
C PRO A 395 35.96 0.56 -11.92
N ALA A 396 34.76 -0.04 -11.99
CA ALA A 396 34.20 -0.86 -10.90
C ALA A 396 35.18 -1.95 -10.43
N ARG A 397 35.59 -1.91 -9.17
CA ARG A 397 36.43 -2.90 -8.50
C ARG A 397 35.90 -3.17 -7.10
N ARG A 398 36.10 -4.41 -6.63
CA ARG A 398 35.72 -4.83 -5.27
C ARG A 398 36.32 -3.85 -4.24
N GLY A 399 35.50 -3.33 -3.33
CA GLY A 399 35.87 -2.40 -2.28
C GLY A 399 35.75 -0.91 -2.61
N LEU A 400 35.76 -0.50 -3.88
CA LEU A 400 35.62 0.93 -4.23
C LEU A 400 34.25 1.49 -3.82
N ASN A 401 33.19 0.69 -3.94
CA ASN A 401 31.84 1.10 -3.56
C ASN A 401 31.76 1.50 -2.07
N PHE A 402 32.54 0.86 -1.20
CA PHE A 402 32.65 1.25 0.20
C PHE A 402 33.07 2.72 0.36
N PHE A 403 34.13 3.15 -0.32
CA PHE A 403 34.61 4.52 -0.25
C PHE A 403 33.60 5.53 -0.87
N VAL A 404 32.95 5.13 -1.96
CA VAL A 404 31.90 5.96 -2.58
C VAL A 404 30.74 6.16 -1.59
N ARG A 405 30.24 5.09 -0.98
CA ARG A 405 29.13 5.15 0.00
C ARG A 405 29.54 5.91 1.24
N LYS A 406 30.67 5.57 1.86
CA LYS A 406 31.19 6.26 3.07
C LYS A 406 31.66 7.70 2.82
N GLY A 407 31.81 8.11 1.58
CA GLY A 407 32.01 9.50 1.16
C GLY A 407 30.72 10.32 1.05
N LYS A 408 29.56 9.74 1.29
CA LYS A 408 28.24 10.38 1.28
C LYS A 408 27.64 10.42 2.68
N THR A 409 26.81 11.43 2.97
CA THR A 409 25.99 11.42 4.19
C THR A 409 24.94 10.31 4.09
N LEU A 410 24.22 10.02 5.17
CA LEU A 410 23.14 9.03 5.13
C LEU A 410 22.09 9.42 4.07
N GLU A 411 21.66 10.66 4.09
CA GLU A 411 20.63 11.21 3.20
C GLU A 411 21.07 11.23 1.72
N GLU A 412 22.39 11.28 1.45
CA GLU A 412 22.94 11.20 0.10
C GLU A 412 23.05 9.76 -0.41
N ARG A 413 23.22 8.76 0.48
CA ARG A 413 23.47 7.37 0.12
C ARG A 413 22.26 6.45 0.24
N PHE A 414 21.28 6.82 1.06
CA PHE A 414 20.05 6.06 1.27
C PHE A 414 18.84 6.95 0.97
N ILE A 415 18.18 6.69 -0.11
CA ILE A 415 16.96 7.39 -0.58
C ILE A 415 15.75 6.44 -0.59
N GLY A 416 15.82 5.36 0.16
CA GLY A 416 14.89 4.24 0.18
C GLY A 416 15.54 2.97 -0.34
N ASN A 417 14.93 1.84 -0.01
CA ASN A 417 15.45 0.51 -0.36
C ASN A 417 15.45 0.24 -1.89
N ALA A 418 14.67 0.98 -2.64
CA ALA A 418 14.43 0.81 -4.08
C ALA A 418 15.39 1.57 -5.01
N TYR A 419 16.53 2.06 -4.54
CA TYR A 419 17.44 2.90 -5.35
C TYR A 419 18.04 2.17 -6.57
N MET A 420 17.68 2.60 -7.79
CA MET A 420 18.17 2.02 -9.05
C MET A 420 19.15 2.94 -9.79
N PHE A 421 18.66 3.97 -10.47
CA PHE A 421 19.47 4.83 -11.31
C PHE A 421 19.85 6.14 -10.63
N THR A 422 21.13 6.49 -10.73
CA THR A 422 21.64 7.81 -10.31
C THR A 422 21.07 8.93 -11.19
N PRO A 423 21.09 10.19 -10.74
CA PRO A 423 20.64 11.31 -11.57
C PRO A 423 21.40 11.46 -12.91
N SER A 424 22.68 11.07 -12.96
CA SER A 424 23.47 11.08 -14.19
C SER A 424 23.05 9.99 -15.18
N GLU A 425 22.79 8.78 -14.68
CA GLU A 425 22.32 7.67 -15.51
C GLU A 425 20.92 7.96 -16.08
N ARG A 426 19.99 8.49 -15.27
CA ARG A 426 18.68 8.90 -15.76
C ARG A 426 18.78 9.86 -16.95
N LYS A 427 19.63 10.89 -16.83
CA LYS A 427 19.85 11.87 -17.90
C LYS A 427 20.43 11.27 -19.18
N SER A 428 21.18 10.17 -19.10
CA SER A 428 21.73 9.49 -20.27
C SER A 428 20.70 8.60 -20.97
N ILE A 429 19.71 8.10 -20.24
CA ILE A 429 18.66 7.17 -20.74
C ILE A 429 17.44 7.92 -21.26
N LEU A 430 16.97 8.92 -20.49
CA LEU A 430 15.76 9.67 -20.83
C LEU A 430 16.03 10.67 -21.94
N LYS A 431 15.18 10.63 -22.97
CA LYS A 431 15.20 11.59 -24.09
C LYS A 431 14.47 12.90 -23.74
N VAL A 432 13.60 12.86 -22.73
CA VAL A 432 12.82 14.01 -22.27
C VAL A 432 13.59 14.81 -21.23
N LYS A 433 13.40 16.13 -21.24
CA LYS A 433 13.93 17.02 -20.19
C LYS A 433 12.78 17.37 -19.26
N THR A 434 12.92 17.01 -18.01
CA THR A 434 11.93 17.32 -16.98
C THR A 434 12.51 18.23 -15.91
N ASN A 435 11.65 18.79 -15.08
CA ASN A 435 12.01 19.54 -13.89
C ASN A 435 11.81 18.69 -12.62
N ALA A 436 11.94 17.37 -12.74
CA ALA A 436 11.76 16.46 -11.61
C ALA A 436 12.72 16.83 -10.46
N PRO A 437 12.24 16.85 -9.21
CA PRO A 437 13.10 17.10 -8.07
C PRO A 437 14.16 16.00 -7.96
N THR A 438 15.34 16.37 -7.42
CA THR A 438 16.37 15.35 -7.13
C THR A 438 15.86 14.37 -6.08
N PRO A 439 16.32 13.10 -6.09
CA PRO A 439 15.93 12.12 -5.09
C PRO A 439 16.07 12.62 -3.65
N THR A 440 17.19 13.29 -3.35
CA THR A 440 17.43 13.89 -2.03
C THR A 440 16.46 15.01 -1.66
N LYS A 441 15.91 15.74 -2.63
CA LYS A 441 14.84 16.72 -2.35
C LYS A 441 13.51 16.04 -2.01
N ILE A 442 13.24 14.87 -2.60
CA ILE A 442 12.04 14.08 -2.30
C ILE A 442 12.13 13.51 -0.88
N THR A 443 13.30 13.00 -0.47
CA THR A 443 13.50 12.36 0.83
C THR A 443 13.76 13.34 1.98
N ALA A 444 14.25 14.55 1.71
CA ALA A 444 14.63 15.53 2.73
C ALA A 444 13.53 15.83 3.78
N PRO A 445 12.23 16.00 3.41
CA PRO A 445 11.19 16.27 4.39
C PRO A 445 11.00 15.15 5.41
N PHE A 446 11.29 13.89 5.06
CA PHE A 446 11.23 12.75 5.95
C PHE A 446 12.42 12.73 6.90
N TYR A 447 13.63 12.93 6.38
CA TYR A 447 14.84 13.01 7.19
C TYR A 447 14.81 14.16 8.22
N GLU A 448 14.26 15.32 7.86
CA GLU A 448 14.16 16.45 8.80
C GLU A 448 13.31 16.13 10.04
N LYS A 449 12.26 15.29 9.86
CA LYS A 449 11.39 14.88 10.98
C LYS A 449 12.07 13.99 12.01
N VAL A 450 13.08 13.25 11.59
CA VAL A 450 13.84 12.29 12.42
C VAL A 450 15.33 12.62 12.51
N LYS A 451 15.70 13.89 12.30
CA LYS A 451 17.10 14.33 12.22
C LYS A 451 17.94 13.94 13.45
N ASP A 452 17.33 13.89 14.62
CA ASP A 452 17.98 13.59 15.88
C ASP A 452 18.00 12.09 16.21
N ALA A 453 17.37 11.24 15.40
CA ALA A 453 17.38 9.79 15.55
C ALA A 453 18.69 9.17 15.04
N ASP A 454 18.92 7.90 15.39
CA ASP A 454 20.02 7.12 14.85
C ASP A 454 19.81 6.78 13.36
N ASP A 455 20.88 6.30 12.70
CA ASP A 455 20.86 6.03 11.26
C ASP A 455 19.85 4.94 10.86
N VAL A 456 19.65 3.91 11.69
CA VAL A 456 18.70 2.82 11.41
C VAL A 456 17.28 3.35 11.46
N THR A 457 16.94 4.07 12.53
CA THR A 457 15.63 4.72 12.70
C THR A 457 15.31 5.67 11.53
N LYS A 458 16.30 6.45 11.08
CA LYS A 458 16.15 7.32 9.91
C LYS A 458 15.81 6.55 8.63
N MET A 459 16.49 5.42 8.40
CA MET A 459 16.24 4.59 7.22
C MET A 459 14.87 3.90 7.28
N GLN A 460 14.50 3.34 8.43
CA GLN A 460 13.17 2.74 8.65
C GLN A 460 12.05 3.76 8.49
N TYR A 461 12.22 4.97 9.07
CA TYR A 461 11.23 6.04 8.92
C TYR A 461 11.00 6.41 7.45
N LEU A 462 12.07 6.47 6.67
CA LEU A 462 11.97 6.75 5.23
C LEU A 462 11.20 5.65 4.50
N ASP A 463 11.58 4.39 4.71
CA ASP A 463 10.94 3.25 4.02
C ASP A 463 9.47 3.09 4.42
N LEU A 464 9.10 3.25 5.70
CA LEU A 464 7.70 3.24 6.15
C LEU A 464 6.81 4.31 5.51
N HIS A 465 7.41 5.36 4.95
CA HIS A 465 6.66 6.44 4.29
C HIS A 465 6.71 6.39 2.77
N MET A 466 7.67 5.69 2.20
CA MET A 466 7.95 5.76 0.78
C MET A 466 7.90 4.40 0.05
N TRP A 467 8.18 3.30 0.77
CA TRP A 467 8.25 1.94 0.21
C TRP A 467 7.00 1.06 0.41
#